data_3d1ae7db350bea9ce4610a0460fe3669
#
_entry.id   3d1ae7db350bea9ce4610a0460fe3669
#
_cell.length_a   1.000
_cell.length_b   1.000
_cell.length_c   1.000
_cell.angle_alpha   90.00
_cell.angle_beta   90.00
_cell.angle_gamma   90.00
#
_symmetry.space_group_name_H-M   'P 1'
#
loop_
_entity.id
_entity.type
_entity.pdbx_description
1 polymer ?
#
loop_
_entity_poly.entity_id
_entity_poly.type
_entity_poly.pdbx_seq_one_letter_code
_entity_poly.pdbx_strand_id
1 'polypeptide(L)'
;SSGSLLLDIEMNGGIRPGVVRATGVSEGGKTSCALAFARNFQKEDNRRVFYFKAEGRLTKEMLARSGVDQDPKKWQEVKMNIYESVIDMIRHMVQNNPNEEQFMFIIDSVDALIPRGDLEKGANEAVKVAGGSLLCSAFLKRMSLALSTRGHICYIISQVRSKVSINAYVKEDPKLTNASGGNALLHYSDWIMEFQERFGKDLIREGSTKDSKIIGHKCGLVFKKSPNEKTGVKVEYPIRYGAENGESIWVEMEIMEMMKMWDMAKQKGAWITVDDSIAEEVLKATGTEFKKQHQGEENFRNYLTENKDIKDFMF
;
A
#
# COMPACT_ATOMS: atom_id res chain seq x y z
N SER A 1 -10.03 -0.34 1.41
CA SER A 1 -9.44 1.01 1.35
C SER A 1 -7.97 0.99 1.70
N SER A 2 -7.17 1.80 1.03
CA SER A 2 -5.76 2.05 1.36
C SER A 2 -5.62 3.07 2.51
N GLY A 3 -6.64 3.89 2.71
CA GLY A 3 -6.60 5.06 3.56
C GLY A 3 -6.05 6.32 2.88
N SER A 4 -5.70 6.24 1.60
CA SER A 4 -5.41 7.38 0.72
C SER A 4 -6.59 7.57 -0.21
N LEU A 5 -7.16 8.77 -0.23
CA LEU A 5 -8.28 9.11 -1.09
C LEU A 5 -7.89 9.02 -2.57
N LEU A 6 -6.72 9.54 -2.93
CA LEU A 6 -6.20 9.48 -4.30
C LEU A 6 -6.00 8.05 -4.79
N LEU A 7 -5.43 7.19 -3.95
CA LEU A 7 -5.19 5.79 -4.30
C LEU A 7 -6.50 5.00 -4.39
N ASP A 8 -7.42 5.22 -3.47
CA ASP A 8 -8.70 4.52 -3.43
C ASP A 8 -9.62 4.92 -4.60
N ILE A 9 -9.63 6.18 -5.03
CA ILE A 9 -10.36 6.62 -6.23
C ILE A 9 -9.85 5.87 -7.47
N GLU A 10 -8.54 5.81 -7.68
CA GLU A 10 -7.97 5.11 -8.82
C GLU A 10 -8.18 3.59 -8.76
N MET A 11 -8.40 3.06 -7.57
CA MET A 11 -8.69 1.63 -7.33
C MET A 11 -10.18 1.31 -7.21
N ASN A 12 -11.09 2.27 -7.44
CA ASN A 12 -12.54 2.11 -7.24
C ASN A 12 -12.89 1.60 -5.83
N GLY A 13 -12.34 2.25 -4.79
CA GLY A 13 -12.58 1.97 -3.38
C GLY A 13 -11.52 1.06 -2.72
N GLY A 14 -10.42 0.75 -3.41
CA GLY A 14 -9.32 -0.03 -2.86
C GLY A 14 -9.18 -1.44 -3.43
N ILE A 15 -8.42 -2.30 -2.73
CA ILE A 15 -8.22 -3.70 -3.15
C ILE A 15 -9.43 -4.55 -2.86
N ARG A 16 -9.71 -5.49 -3.76
CA ARG A 16 -10.73 -6.53 -3.60
C ARG A 16 -10.09 -7.87 -3.25
N PRO A 17 -10.88 -8.86 -2.78
CA PRO A 17 -10.39 -10.22 -2.58
C PRO A 17 -9.69 -10.78 -3.80
N GLY A 18 -8.54 -11.42 -3.59
CA GLY A 18 -7.67 -11.94 -4.65
C GLY A 18 -6.20 -11.73 -4.35
N VAL A 19 -5.38 -11.57 -5.38
CA VAL A 19 -3.92 -11.48 -5.28
C VAL A 19 -3.45 -10.09 -5.66
N VAL A 20 -2.71 -9.44 -4.75
CA VAL A 20 -2.10 -8.13 -4.95
C VAL A 20 -0.58 -8.26 -4.88
N ARG A 21 0.12 -7.72 -5.85
CA ARG A 21 1.57 -7.63 -5.85
C ARG A 21 2.02 -6.19 -5.67
N ALA A 22 2.82 -5.93 -4.64
CA ALA A 22 3.57 -4.69 -4.47
C ALA A 22 5.03 -4.94 -4.81
N THR A 23 5.54 -4.24 -5.80
CA THR A 23 6.92 -4.38 -6.27
C THR A 23 7.61 -3.02 -6.33
N GLY A 24 8.91 -2.98 -6.57
CA GLY A 24 9.67 -1.74 -6.70
C GLY A 24 10.88 -1.67 -5.78
N VAL A 25 11.48 -0.48 -5.73
CA VAL A 25 12.73 -0.23 -5.01
C VAL A 25 12.60 -0.41 -3.50
N SER A 26 13.73 -0.62 -2.84
CA SER A 26 13.78 -0.60 -1.37
C SER A 26 13.31 0.76 -0.84
N GLU A 27 12.63 0.78 0.31
CA GLU A 27 12.11 2.00 0.95
C GLU A 27 11.07 2.80 0.12
N GLY A 28 10.57 2.24 -0.98
CA GLY A 28 9.55 2.90 -1.83
C GLY A 28 8.15 2.98 -1.20
N GLY A 29 7.91 2.37 -0.03
CA GLY A 29 6.61 2.42 0.66
C GLY A 29 5.78 1.13 0.60
N LYS A 30 6.29 0.03 0.02
CA LYS A 30 5.56 -1.24 -0.16
C LYS A 30 4.95 -1.79 1.13
N THR A 31 5.78 -1.96 2.17
CA THR A 31 5.36 -2.45 3.48
C THR A 31 4.38 -1.49 4.17
N SER A 32 4.65 -0.18 4.11
CA SER A 32 3.76 0.83 4.71
C SER A 32 2.38 0.83 4.05
N CYS A 33 2.32 0.67 2.73
CA CYS A 33 1.06 0.54 2.00
C CYS A 33 0.31 -0.75 2.37
N ALA A 34 1.02 -1.89 2.50
CA ALA A 34 0.42 -3.15 2.96
C ALA A 34 -0.20 -3.02 4.36
N LEU A 35 0.50 -2.35 5.29
CA LEU A 35 0.01 -2.09 6.64
C LEU A 35 -1.20 -1.14 6.65
N ALA A 36 -1.24 -0.15 5.76
CA ALA A 36 -2.39 0.74 5.62
C ALA A 36 -3.64 -0.01 5.15
N PHE A 37 -3.51 -0.89 4.16
CA PHE A 37 -4.59 -1.80 3.76
C PHE A 37 -5.00 -2.75 4.89
N ALA A 38 -4.03 -3.30 5.63
CA ALA A 38 -4.29 -4.19 6.77
C ALA A 38 -5.10 -3.49 7.86
N ARG A 39 -4.72 -2.27 8.26
CA ARG A 39 -5.45 -1.45 9.23
C ARG A 39 -6.91 -1.25 8.81
N ASN A 40 -7.14 -0.88 7.57
CA ASN A 40 -8.50 -0.66 7.08
C ASN A 40 -9.28 -1.97 6.91
N PHE A 41 -8.60 -3.06 6.55
CA PHE A 41 -9.20 -4.38 6.47
C PHE A 41 -9.71 -4.86 7.84
N GLN A 42 -8.97 -4.59 8.92
CA GLN A 42 -9.32 -5.00 10.29
C GLN A 42 -10.50 -4.24 10.91
N LYS A 43 -11.00 -3.18 10.28
CA LYS A 43 -12.18 -2.45 10.79
C LYS A 43 -13.45 -3.29 10.87
N GLU A 44 -13.54 -4.31 10.04
CA GLU A 44 -14.64 -5.27 10.06
C GLU A 44 -14.36 -6.39 11.08
N ASP A 45 -15.38 -6.85 11.79
CA ASP A 45 -15.20 -7.77 12.92
C ASP A 45 -14.71 -9.16 12.51
N ASN A 46 -15.17 -9.67 11.38
CA ASN A 46 -14.82 -11.01 10.91
C ASN A 46 -13.56 -11.04 10.03
N ARG A 47 -12.60 -10.12 10.26
CA ARG A 47 -11.41 -9.96 9.43
C ARG A 47 -10.14 -10.05 10.26
N ARG A 48 -9.19 -10.85 9.78
CA ARG A 48 -7.91 -11.12 10.43
C ARG A 48 -6.75 -11.02 9.47
N VAL A 49 -5.64 -10.45 9.92
CA VAL A 49 -4.40 -10.26 9.14
C VAL A 49 -3.33 -11.23 9.62
N PHE A 50 -2.69 -11.91 8.68
CA PHE A 50 -1.50 -12.73 8.89
C PHE A 50 -0.33 -12.12 8.14
N TYR A 51 0.66 -11.68 8.89
CA TYR A 51 1.88 -11.09 8.34
C TYR A 51 3.03 -12.09 8.41
N PHE A 52 3.41 -12.63 7.25
CA PHE A 52 4.55 -13.54 7.11
C PHE A 52 5.83 -12.71 6.98
N LYS A 53 6.56 -12.63 8.09
CA LYS A 53 7.82 -11.92 8.19
C LYS A 53 8.97 -12.82 7.74
N ALA A 54 9.26 -12.80 6.45
CA ALA A 54 10.40 -13.50 5.87
C ALA A 54 11.70 -12.68 5.98
N GLU A 55 11.58 -11.33 5.99
CA GLU A 55 12.66 -10.38 6.26
C GLU A 55 12.51 -9.73 7.64
N GLY A 56 13.63 -9.34 8.27
CA GLY A 56 13.64 -8.79 9.62
C GLY A 56 13.15 -7.35 9.81
N ARG A 57 12.56 -6.73 8.78
CA ARG A 57 12.36 -5.27 8.71
C ARG A 57 11.13 -4.70 9.43
N LEU A 58 10.13 -5.50 9.76
CA LEU A 58 8.97 -5.00 10.51
C LEU A 58 9.36 -4.70 11.94
N THR A 59 9.34 -3.43 12.33
CA THR A 59 9.66 -2.97 13.69
C THR A 59 8.39 -2.61 14.47
N LYS A 60 8.51 -2.52 15.80
CA LYS A 60 7.39 -2.10 16.67
C LYS A 60 6.95 -0.67 16.35
N GLU A 61 7.91 0.20 16.00
CA GLU A 61 7.64 1.59 15.62
C GLU A 61 6.88 1.67 14.29
N MET A 62 7.18 0.79 13.34
CA MET A 62 6.40 0.72 12.08
C MET A 62 4.96 0.28 12.35
N LEU A 63 4.75 -0.71 13.23
CA LEU A 63 3.41 -1.15 13.61
C LEU A 63 2.64 -0.05 14.34
N ALA A 64 3.26 0.63 15.30
CA ALA A 64 2.63 1.75 16.02
C ALA A 64 2.22 2.88 15.07
N ARG A 65 3.11 3.27 14.14
CA ARG A 65 2.81 4.30 13.15
C ARG A 65 1.72 3.89 12.17
N SER A 66 1.63 2.61 11.83
CA SER A 66 0.64 2.11 10.87
C SER A 66 -0.79 2.14 11.41
N GLY A 67 -0.98 2.11 12.73
CA GLY A 67 -2.28 2.00 13.37
C GLY A 67 -2.97 0.64 13.17
N VAL A 68 -2.20 -0.39 12.82
CA VAL A 68 -2.69 -1.78 12.77
C VAL A 68 -3.10 -2.21 14.16
N ASP A 69 -4.28 -2.79 14.28
CA ASP A 69 -4.75 -3.41 15.51
C ASP A 69 -3.97 -4.70 15.77
N GLN A 70 -3.18 -4.70 16.85
CA GLN A 70 -2.31 -5.81 17.22
C GLN A 70 -2.99 -6.83 18.15
N ASP A 71 -4.31 -6.75 18.37
CA ASP A 71 -5.06 -7.79 19.07
C ASP A 71 -4.80 -9.15 18.38
N PRO A 72 -4.43 -10.21 19.13
CA PRO A 72 -4.20 -11.54 18.56
C PRO A 72 -5.37 -12.11 17.75
N LYS A 73 -6.59 -11.62 17.95
CA LYS A 73 -7.76 -11.95 17.13
C LYS A 73 -7.78 -11.26 15.77
N LYS A 74 -7.12 -10.10 15.64
CA LYS A 74 -7.08 -9.27 14.44
C LYS A 74 -5.76 -9.36 13.69
N TRP A 75 -4.65 -9.64 14.41
CA TRP A 75 -3.30 -9.63 13.87
C TRP A 75 -2.47 -10.83 14.34
N GLN A 76 -1.77 -11.45 13.40
CA GLN A 76 -0.79 -12.50 13.69
C GLN A 76 0.50 -12.26 12.88
N GLU A 77 1.61 -12.00 13.57
CA GLU A 77 2.94 -12.02 12.96
C GLU A 77 3.46 -13.47 12.94
N VAL A 78 3.82 -13.97 11.77
CA VAL A 78 4.38 -15.30 11.56
C VAL A 78 5.83 -15.13 11.07
N LYS A 79 6.81 -15.48 11.91
CA LYS A 79 8.23 -15.48 11.55
C LYS A 79 8.55 -16.78 10.83
N MET A 80 8.55 -16.75 9.52
CA MET A 80 8.74 -17.91 8.68
C MET A 80 9.31 -17.52 7.33
N ASN A 81 10.38 -18.21 6.91
CA ASN A 81 11.04 -17.97 5.63
C ASN A 81 11.11 -19.22 4.74
N ILE A 82 10.48 -20.33 5.14
CA ILE A 82 10.39 -21.56 4.33
C ILE A 82 9.19 -21.43 3.41
N TYR A 83 9.45 -21.48 2.09
CA TYR A 83 8.44 -21.21 1.06
C TYR A 83 7.24 -22.15 1.17
N GLU A 84 7.48 -23.48 1.21
CA GLU A 84 6.43 -24.50 1.31
C GLU A 84 5.61 -24.34 2.57
N SER A 85 6.23 -24.00 3.71
CA SER A 85 5.54 -23.83 4.97
C SER A 85 4.59 -22.64 4.97
N VAL A 86 4.97 -21.51 4.34
CA VAL A 86 4.10 -20.35 4.15
C VAL A 86 2.89 -20.72 3.29
N ILE A 87 3.14 -21.39 2.16
CA ILE A 87 2.07 -21.83 1.23
C ILE A 87 1.10 -22.80 1.91
N ASP A 88 1.64 -23.81 2.61
CA ASP A 88 0.82 -24.82 3.28
C ASP A 88 -0.03 -24.22 4.40
N MET A 89 0.50 -23.27 5.15
CA MET A 89 -0.24 -22.55 6.17
C MET A 89 -1.39 -21.74 5.57
N ILE A 90 -1.14 -20.94 4.53
CA ILE A 90 -2.19 -20.16 3.84
C ILE A 90 -3.27 -21.14 3.30
N ARG A 91 -2.85 -22.21 2.61
CA ARG A 91 -3.78 -23.20 2.06
C ARG A 91 -4.63 -23.82 3.13
N HIS A 92 -4.03 -24.26 4.25
CA HIS A 92 -4.74 -24.87 5.38
C HIS A 92 -5.79 -23.92 5.96
N MET A 93 -5.43 -22.65 6.18
CA MET A 93 -6.34 -21.66 6.74
C MET A 93 -7.51 -21.34 5.82
N VAL A 94 -7.27 -21.23 4.51
CA VAL A 94 -8.34 -20.98 3.53
C VAL A 94 -9.28 -22.18 3.40
N GLN A 95 -8.76 -23.42 3.49
CA GLN A 95 -9.55 -24.65 3.38
C GLN A 95 -10.33 -24.99 4.66
N ASN A 96 -9.73 -24.76 5.83
CA ASN A 96 -10.27 -25.09 7.14
C ASN A 96 -10.65 -23.79 7.90
N ASN A 97 -11.72 -23.16 7.46
CA ASN A 97 -12.21 -21.88 7.97
C ASN A 97 -13.68 -22.01 8.39
N PRO A 98 -13.97 -22.68 9.52
CA PRO A 98 -15.34 -22.95 9.94
C PRO A 98 -16.12 -21.70 10.33
N ASN A 99 -15.44 -20.63 10.71
CA ASN A 99 -16.05 -19.35 11.12
C ASN A 99 -16.28 -18.40 9.95
N GLU A 100 -15.94 -18.80 8.73
CA GLU A 100 -16.00 -17.96 7.52
C GLU A 100 -15.29 -16.61 7.66
N GLU A 101 -14.20 -16.58 8.45
CA GLU A 101 -13.38 -15.38 8.62
C GLU A 101 -12.76 -14.97 7.28
N GLN A 102 -12.61 -13.68 7.08
CA GLN A 102 -11.86 -13.14 5.94
C GLN A 102 -10.42 -12.90 6.35
N PHE A 103 -9.49 -13.39 5.54
CA PHE A 103 -8.05 -13.26 5.83
C PHE A 103 -7.37 -12.32 4.86
N MET A 104 -6.47 -11.49 5.38
CA MET A 104 -5.47 -10.80 4.59
C MET A 104 -4.10 -11.39 4.93
N PHE A 105 -3.49 -12.07 3.97
CA PHE A 105 -2.15 -12.62 4.06
C PHE A 105 -1.17 -11.62 3.45
N ILE A 106 -0.19 -11.16 4.22
CA ILE A 106 0.89 -10.29 3.75
C ILE A 106 2.17 -11.10 3.77
N ILE A 107 2.84 -11.25 2.64
CA ILE A 107 4.14 -11.93 2.51
C ILE A 107 5.21 -10.87 2.28
N ASP A 108 6.08 -10.64 3.27
CA ASP A 108 7.11 -9.60 3.20
C ASP A 108 8.51 -10.18 3.50
N SER A 109 9.28 -10.46 2.49
CA SER A 109 9.01 -10.45 1.07
C SER A 109 9.13 -11.86 0.48
N VAL A 110 8.48 -12.08 -0.68
CA VAL A 110 8.60 -13.38 -1.39
C VAL A 110 10.03 -13.67 -1.81
N ASP A 111 10.85 -12.64 -1.98
CA ASP A 111 12.29 -12.75 -2.32
C ASP A 111 13.14 -13.36 -1.21
N ALA A 112 12.69 -13.29 0.04
CA ALA A 112 13.38 -13.84 1.20
C ALA A 112 12.93 -15.26 1.54
N LEU A 113 11.94 -15.80 0.84
CA LEU A 113 11.48 -17.18 1.04
C LEU A 113 12.45 -18.17 0.40
N ILE A 114 12.81 -19.18 1.16
CA ILE A 114 13.78 -20.23 0.78
C ILE A 114 13.01 -21.54 0.54
N PRO A 115 13.12 -22.15 -0.64
CA PRO A 115 12.62 -23.53 -0.85
C PRO A 115 13.25 -24.50 0.14
N ARG A 116 12.46 -25.42 0.72
CA ARG A 116 12.95 -26.38 1.72
C ARG A 116 14.15 -27.19 1.20
N GLY A 117 14.10 -27.63 -0.05
CA GLY A 117 15.19 -28.36 -0.65
C GLY A 117 16.51 -27.58 -0.82
N ASP A 118 16.48 -26.25 -0.66
CA ASP A 118 17.69 -25.41 -0.73
C ASP A 118 18.31 -25.20 0.67
N LEU A 119 17.58 -25.46 1.75
CA LEU A 119 18.12 -25.40 3.12
C LEU A 119 19.08 -26.54 3.42
N GLU A 120 18.93 -27.69 2.75
CA GLU A 120 19.73 -28.88 2.96
C GLU A 120 21.03 -28.87 2.15
N LYS A 121 21.17 -27.91 1.22
CA LYS A 121 22.35 -27.79 0.36
C LYS A 121 23.45 -27.00 1.05
N GLY A 122 24.69 -27.47 0.89
CA GLY A 122 25.86 -26.76 1.36
C GLY A 122 26.06 -25.43 0.61
N ALA A 123 26.77 -24.49 1.23
CA ALA A 123 27.05 -23.15 0.68
C ALA A 123 27.73 -23.15 -0.70
N ASN A 124 28.35 -24.27 -1.12
CA ASN A 124 29.04 -24.44 -2.38
C ASN A 124 28.18 -25.04 -3.50
N GLU A 125 26.93 -25.45 -3.22
CA GLU A 125 26.03 -25.95 -4.24
C GLU A 125 25.29 -24.80 -4.89
N ALA A 126 25.41 -24.69 -6.21
CA ALA A 126 24.72 -23.65 -6.97
C ALA A 126 23.21 -23.71 -6.74
N VAL A 127 22.67 -22.69 -6.09
CA VAL A 127 21.24 -22.55 -5.84
C VAL A 127 20.52 -22.49 -7.19
N LYS A 128 19.66 -23.47 -7.48
CA LYS A 128 18.78 -23.40 -8.64
C LYS A 128 17.75 -22.29 -8.42
N VAL A 129 17.99 -21.14 -9.06
CA VAL A 129 17.14 -19.94 -8.99
C VAL A 129 15.66 -20.20 -9.34
N ALA A 130 15.35 -21.35 -9.94
CA ALA A 130 14.01 -21.71 -10.43
C ALA A 130 13.04 -22.27 -9.36
N GLY A 131 13.51 -22.73 -8.21
CA GLY A 131 12.68 -23.42 -7.22
C GLY A 131 11.56 -22.53 -6.67
N GLY A 132 11.86 -21.33 -6.23
CA GLY A 132 10.90 -20.37 -5.71
C GLY A 132 9.83 -19.95 -6.74
N SER A 133 10.21 -19.77 -8.00
CA SER A 133 9.27 -19.41 -9.07
C SER A 133 8.29 -20.53 -9.39
N LEU A 134 8.72 -21.79 -9.32
CA LEU A 134 7.84 -22.95 -9.53
C LEU A 134 6.84 -23.11 -8.38
N LEU A 135 7.28 -22.95 -7.13
CA LEU A 135 6.44 -22.98 -5.95
C LEU A 135 5.39 -21.88 -5.95
N CYS A 136 5.79 -20.65 -6.30
CA CYS A 136 4.89 -19.51 -6.47
C CYS A 136 3.83 -19.80 -7.53
N SER A 137 4.24 -20.33 -8.68
CA SER A 137 3.33 -20.68 -9.76
C SER A 137 2.33 -21.75 -9.35
N ALA A 138 2.79 -22.82 -8.69
CA ALA A 138 1.92 -23.89 -8.21
C ALA A 138 0.92 -23.42 -7.14
N PHE A 139 1.37 -22.54 -6.23
CA PHE A 139 0.53 -21.94 -5.21
C PHE A 139 -0.56 -21.08 -5.82
N LEU A 140 -0.19 -20.08 -6.65
CA LEU A 140 -1.13 -19.14 -7.23
C LEU A 140 -2.13 -19.83 -8.17
N LYS A 141 -1.68 -20.78 -8.97
CA LYS A 141 -2.56 -21.59 -9.82
C LYS A 141 -3.66 -22.30 -9.05
N ARG A 142 -3.36 -22.76 -7.83
CA ARG A 142 -4.30 -23.51 -6.99
C ARG A 142 -5.17 -22.61 -6.10
N MET A 143 -4.64 -21.47 -5.68
CA MET A 143 -5.24 -20.68 -4.60
C MET A 143 -5.90 -19.38 -5.07
N SER A 144 -5.54 -18.80 -6.24
CA SER A 144 -6.06 -17.51 -6.67
C SER A 144 -7.60 -17.46 -6.70
N LEU A 145 -8.24 -18.48 -7.26
CA LEU A 145 -9.70 -18.56 -7.30
C LEU A 145 -10.31 -18.71 -5.89
N ALA A 146 -9.72 -19.54 -5.03
CA ALA A 146 -10.22 -19.73 -3.67
C ALA A 146 -10.06 -18.46 -2.81
N LEU A 147 -8.96 -17.73 -2.97
CA LEU A 147 -8.73 -16.43 -2.31
C LEU A 147 -9.83 -15.45 -2.71
N SER A 148 -10.03 -15.28 -4.01
CA SER A 148 -11.01 -14.34 -4.55
C SER A 148 -12.45 -14.69 -4.14
N THR A 149 -12.87 -15.94 -4.33
CA THR A 149 -14.27 -16.37 -4.10
C THR A 149 -14.66 -16.46 -2.64
N ARG A 150 -13.68 -16.67 -1.73
CA ARG A 150 -13.92 -16.76 -0.27
C ARG A 150 -13.63 -15.45 0.48
N GLY A 151 -13.39 -14.35 -0.24
CA GLY A 151 -13.21 -13.04 0.38
C GLY A 151 -11.83 -12.79 0.98
N HIS A 152 -10.81 -13.59 0.63
CA HIS A 152 -9.45 -13.43 1.14
C HIS A 152 -8.57 -12.58 0.23
N ILE A 153 -7.58 -11.91 0.83
CA ILE A 153 -6.57 -11.13 0.12
C ILE A 153 -5.20 -11.73 0.35
N CYS A 154 -4.43 -11.94 -0.71
CA CYS A 154 -3.00 -12.28 -0.62
C CYS A 154 -2.17 -11.13 -1.17
N TYR A 155 -1.54 -10.36 -0.28
CA TYR A 155 -0.70 -9.21 -0.60
C TYR A 155 0.77 -9.64 -0.58
N ILE A 156 1.39 -9.67 -1.75
CA ILE A 156 2.75 -10.19 -1.93
C ILE A 156 3.69 -9.03 -2.22
N ILE A 157 4.65 -8.82 -1.33
CA ILE A 157 5.73 -7.85 -1.51
C ILE A 157 6.89 -8.54 -2.22
N SER A 158 7.37 -7.94 -3.32
CA SER A 158 8.53 -8.40 -4.07
C SER A 158 9.46 -7.24 -4.40
N GLN A 159 10.75 -7.52 -4.55
CA GLN A 159 11.74 -6.54 -4.99
C GLN A 159 11.92 -6.65 -6.51
N VAL A 160 12.14 -5.51 -7.16
CA VAL A 160 12.63 -5.49 -8.55
C VAL A 160 14.16 -5.51 -8.49
N ARG A 161 14.76 -6.55 -9.03
CA ARG A 161 16.22 -6.55 -9.23
C ARG A 161 16.49 -5.79 -10.52
N SER A 162 17.13 -4.63 -10.43
CA SER A 162 17.72 -3.99 -11.59
C SER A 162 18.77 -4.93 -12.16
N LYS A 163 18.64 -5.33 -13.43
CA LYS A 163 19.81 -5.84 -14.16
C LYS A 163 20.81 -4.70 -14.21
N VAL A 164 22.00 -4.91 -13.68
CA VAL A 164 23.13 -4.04 -13.96
C VAL A 164 23.39 -4.19 -15.46
N SER A 165 22.91 -3.24 -16.25
CA SER A 165 23.25 -3.17 -17.67
C SER A 165 24.75 -2.89 -17.76
N ILE A 166 25.50 -3.81 -18.36
CA ILE A 166 26.93 -3.61 -18.66
C ILE A 166 27.11 -2.45 -19.65
N ASN A 167 26.04 -2.02 -20.29
CA ASN A 167 26.03 -0.94 -21.27
C ASN A 167 25.33 0.29 -20.68
N ALA A 168 26.13 1.28 -20.24
CA ALA A 168 25.66 2.51 -19.60
C ALA A 168 24.67 3.36 -20.45
N TYR A 169 24.55 3.06 -21.73
CA TYR A 169 23.71 3.80 -22.69
C TYR A 169 22.35 3.14 -22.97
N VAL A 170 22.10 1.94 -22.46
CA VAL A 170 20.80 1.27 -22.64
C VAL A 170 20.05 1.27 -21.30
N LYS A 171 19.11 2.19 -21.13
CA LYS A 171 18.10 2.09 -20.07
C LYS A 171 17.12 0.99 -20.46
N GLU A 172 17.45 -0.27 -20.15
CA GLU A 172 16.44 -1.31 -20.17
C GLU A 172 15.50 -1.10 -18.98
N ASP A 173 14.21 -0.90 -19.25
CA ASP A 173 13.19 -0.99 -18.21
C ASP A 173 13.32 -2.34 -17.51
N PRO A 174 13.43 -2.38 -16.16
CA PRO A 174 13.47 -3.64 -15.44
C PRO A 174 12.17 -4.39 -15.76
N LYS A 175 12.27 -5.43 -16.58
CA LYS A 175 11.09 -6.24 -16.90
C LYS A 175 10.56 -6.85 -15.62
N LEU A 176 9.28 -6.70 -15.35
CA LEU A 176 8.56 -7.31 -14.22
C LEU A 176 8.80 -8.82 -14.08
N THR A 177 9.22 -9.46 -15.17
CA THR A 177 9.58 -10.88 -15.26
C THR A 177 10.88 -11.26 -14.54
N ASN A 178 11.73 -10.30 -14.19
CA ASN A 178 13.00 -10.56 -13.49
C ASN A 178 12.90 -10.53 -11.96
N ALA A 179 11.69 -10.30 -11.43
CA ALA A 179 11.45 -10.35 -9.99
C ALA A 179 11.18 -11.79 -9.54
N SER A 180 11.54 -12.09 -8.30
CA SER A 180 11.26 -13.39 -7.66
C SER A 180 9.78 -13.75 -7.76
N GLY A 181 9.45 -14.99 -8.07
CA GLY A 181 8.08 -15.43 -8.35
C GLY A 181 7.73 -15.50 -9.84
N GLY A 182 8.61 -14.99 -10.75
CA GLY A 182 8.51 -15.16 -12.19
C GLY A 182 7.19 -14.65 -12.80
N ASN A 183 6.81 -15.27 -13.93
CA ASN A 183 5.59 -14.93 -14.68
C ASN A 183 4.30 -15.22 -13.90
N ALA A 184 4.32 -16.10 -12.89
CA ALA A 184 3.12 -16.44 -12.14
C ALA A 184 2.51 -15.24 -11.41
N LEU A 185 3.35 -14.42 -10.76
CA LEU A 185 2.90 -13.19 -10.09
C LEU A 185 2.33 -12.17 -11.10
N LEU A 186 2.82 -12.16 -12.34
CA LEU A 186 2.26 -11.31 -13.38
C LEU A 186 0.86 -11.80 -13.81
N HIS A 187 0.70 -13.12 -13.98
CA HIS A 187 -0.55 -13.69 -14.50
C HIS A 187 -1.68 -13.70 -13.44
N TYR A 188 -1.37 -14.15 -12.23
CA TYR A 188 -2.38 -14.39 -11.19
C TYR A 188 -2.67 -13.20 -10.28
N SER A 189 -1.84 -12.14 -10.29
CA SER A 189 -2.18 -10.92 -9.55
C SER A 189 -3.29 -10.15 -10.25
N ASP A 190 -4.26 -9.67 -9.47
CA ASP A 190 -5.29 -8.73 -9.91
C ASP A 190 -4.72 -7.33 -10.02
N TRP A 191 -3.95 -6.92 -9.00
CA TRP A 191 -3.22 -5.67 -8.96
C TRP A 191 -1.72 -5.90 -8.95
N ILE A 192 -0.98 -5.12 -9.74
CA ILE A 192 0.48 -4.99 -9.64
C ILE A 192 0.80 -3.51 -9.47
N MET A 193 1.23 -3.16 -8.27
CA MET A 193 1.63 -1.80 -7.88
C MET A 193 3.16 -1.73 -7.84
N GLU A 194 3.76 -0.92 -8.72
CA GLU A 194 5.20 -0.69 -8.73
C GLU A 194 5.52 0.64 -8.05
N PHE A 195 6.10 0.54 -6.87
CA PHE A 195 6.53 1.67 -6.05
C PHE A 195 7.79 2.30 -6.63
N GLN A 196 7.74 3.60 -6.80
CA GLN A 196 8.78 4.39 -7.46
C GLN A 196 9.85 4.86 -6.47
N GLU A 197 11.02 5.16 -6.99
CA GLU A 197 12.08 5.81 -6.24
C GLU A 197 11.67 7.24 -5.85
N ARG A 198 12.08 7.66 -4.65
CA ARG A 198 11.82 9.01 -4.13
C ARG A 198 12.95 9.95 -4.56
N PHE A 199 12.58 11.08 -5.12
CA PHE A 199 13.50 12.14 -5.49
C PHE A 199 13.31 13.40 -4.63
N GLY A 200 14.25 14.33 -4.71
CA GLY A 200 14.19 15.58 -3.94
C GLY A 200 12.94 16.43 -4.20
N LYS A 201 12.34 16.34 -5.39
CA LYS A 201 11.08 16.99 -5.76
C LYS A 201 9.85 16.42 -5.05
N ASP A 202 9.96 15.18 -4.57
CA ASP A 202 8.84 14.50 -3.91
C ASP A 202 8.80 14.82 -2.40
N LEU A 203 9.78 15.58 -1.89
CA LEU A 203 9.82 16.00 -0.50
C LEU A 203 8.83 17.15 -0.25
N ILE A 204 8.04 17.01 0.80
CA ILE A 204 7.12 18.04 1.28
C ILE A 204 7.81 18.83 2.39
N ARG A 205 7.84 20.16 2.24
CA ARG A 205 8.52 21.07 3.17
C ARG A 205 7.52 22.00 3.85
N GLU A 206 7.84 22.44 5.05
CA GLU A 206 7.03 23.38 5.83
C GLU A 206 6.98 24.78 5.21
N GLY A 207 7.96 25.12 4.37
CA GLY A 207 8.05 26.40 3.68
C GLY A 207 8.52 26.27 2.25
N SER A 208 8.63 27.39 1.55
CA SER A 208 8.96 27.47 0.13
C SER A 208 10.47 27.40 -0.19
N THR A 209 11.34 27.47 0.81
CA THR A 209 12.79 27.45 0.63
C THR A 209 13.35 26.02 0.66
N LYS A 210 14.49 25.81 -0.02
CA LYS A 210 15.17 24.51 -0.01
C LYS A 210 15.68 24.08 1.38
N ASP A 211 15.90 25.05 2.27
CA ASP A 211 16.40 24.83 3.63
C ASP A 211 15.27 24.62 4.63
N SER A 212 14.00 24.75 4.21
CA SER A 212 12.86 24.53 5.08
C SER A 212 12.80 23.06 5.53
N LYS A 213 12.32 22.85 6.75
CA LYS A 213 12.16 21.52 7.36
C LYS A 213 11.33 20.59 6.48
N ILE A 214 11.82 19.38 6.28
CA ILE A 214 11.07 18.34 5.58
C ILE A 214 10.06 17.74 6.55
N ILE A 215 8.78 17.83 6.19
CA ILE A 215 7.64 17.36 7.01
C ILE A 215 6.94 16.14 6.41
N GLY A 216 7.31 15.76 5.19
CA GLY A 216 6.72 14.61 4.53
C GLY A 216 7.33 14.34 3.16
N HIS A 217 6.69 13.46 2.43
CA HIS A 217 7.03 13.19 1.02
C HIS A 217 5.80 12.68 0.26
N LYS A 218 5.84 12.75 -1.07
CA LYS A 218 4.88 12.07 -1.95
C LYS A 218 5.37 10.64 -2.21
N CYS A 219 4.56 9.66 -1.89
CA CYS A 219 4.78 8.25 -2.23
C CYS A 219 4.18 8.00 -3.60
N GLY A 220 5.02 7.63 -4.57
CA GLY A 220 4.60 7.39 -5.94
C GLY A 220 4.54 5.90 -6.27
N LEU A 221 3.49 5.48 -6.97
CA LEU A 221 3.38 4.13 -7.54
C LEU A 221 2.76 4.17 -8.94
N VAL A 222 3.00 3.14 -9.72
CA VAL A 222 2.39 2.93 -11.04
C VAL A 222 1.67 1.60 -11.05
N PHE A 223 0.43 1.58 -11.54
CA PHE A 223 -0.29 0.33 -11.77
C PHE A 223 0.27 -0.37 -13.02
N LYS A 224 1.04 -1.43 -12.83
CA LYS A 224 1.54 -2.27 -13.94
C LYS A 224 0.49 -3.29 -14.41
N LYS A 225 -0.47 -3.59 -13.55
CA LYS A 225 -1.67 -4.36 -13.86
C LYS A 225 -2.83 -3.88 -12.98
N SER A 226 -4.02 -3.85 -13.52
CA SER A 226 -5.21 -3.38 -12.84
C SER A 226 -6.45 -4.09 -13.41
N PRO A 227 -7.44 -4.45 -12.61
CA PRO A 227 -8.69 -5.04 -13.07
C PRO A 227 -9.71 -3.99 -13.55
N ASN A 228 -9.42 -2.69 -13.43
CA ASN A 228 -10.32 -1.58 -13.74
C ASN A 228 -9.77 -0.64 -14.82
N GLU A 229 -8.99 -1.16 -15.78
CA GLU A 229 -8.44 -0.42 -16.92
C GLU A 229 -7.47 0.72 -16.56
N LYS A 230 -6.96 0.75 -15.33
CA LYS A 230 -6.01 1.77 -14.83
C LYS A 230 -4.53 1.39 -15.05
N THR A 231 -4.25 0.39 -15.88
CA THR A 231 -2.87 -0.01 -16.19
C THR A 231 -2.09 1.17 -16.81
N GLY A 232 -0.90 1.47 -16.24
CA GLY A 232 -0.07 2.59 -16.63
C GLY A 232 -0.34 3.88 -15.85
N VAL A 233 -1.43 3.99 -15.10
CA VAL A 233 -1.73 5.15 -14.28
C VAL A 233 -0.72 5.26 -13.14
N LYS A 234 -0.18 6.47 -12.97
CA LYS A 234 0.69 6.84 -11.85
C LYS A 234 -0.14 7.52 -10.78
N VAL A 235 0.01 7.07 -9.55
CA VAL A 235 -0.60 7.69 -8.36
C VAL A 235 0.50 8.20 -7.45
N GLU A 236 0.34 9.41 -6.94
CA GLU A 236 1.21 10.02 -5.94
C GLU A 236 0.35 10.49 -4.78
N TYR A 237 0.62 9.99 -3.58
CA TYR A 237 -0.12 10.40 -2.39
C TYR A 237 0.83 10.88 -1.29
N PRO A 238 0.41 11.90 -0.51
CA PRO A 238 1.28 12.53 0.48
C PRO A 238 1.39 11.69 1.75
N ILE A 239 2.61 11.58 2.28
CA ILE A 239 2.95 10.96 3.56
C ILE A 239 3.49 12.03 4.49
N ARG A 240 2.91 12.14 5.68
CA ARG A 240 3.34 13.03 6.76
C ARG A 240 4.30 12.31 7.69
N TYR A 241 5.39 12.97 8.09
CA TYR A 241 6.34 12.43 9.07
C TYR A 241 5.88 12.68 10.50
N GLY A 242 6.26 11.77 11.41
CA GLY A 242 5.98 11.89 12.84
C GLY A 242 4.53 11.61 13.24
N ALA A 243 3.66 11.23 12.30
CA ALA A 243 2.31 10.81 12.61
C ALA A 243 2.27 9.35 13.06
N GLU A 244 1.38 9.03 13.98
CA GLU A 244 1.15 7.68 14.52
C GLU A 244 -0.27 7.20 14.21
N ASN A 245 -0.63 6.00 14.64
CA ASN A 245 -1.99 5.44 14.55
C ASN A 245 -2.60 5.44 13.15
N GLY A 246 -1.75 5.34 12.11
CA GLY A 246 -2.17 5.29 10.72
C GLY A 246 -2.46 6.66 10.08
N GLU A 247 -2.18 7.74 10.76
CA GLU A 247 -2.33 9.10 10.23
C GLU A 247 -1.14 9.58 9.40
N SER A 248 -0.22 8.66 9.02
CA SER A 248 0.92 8.99 8.14
C SER A 248 0.48 9.34 6.73
N ILE A 249 -0.59 8.75 6.21
CA ILE A 249 -1.21 9.20 4.96
C ILE A 249 -1.87 10.54 5.24
N TRP A 250 -1.49 11.56 4.49
CA TRP A 250 -1.90 12.95 4.78
C TRP A 250 -3.21 13.30 4.08
N VAL A 251 -4.30 12.76 4.61
CA VAL A 251 -5.65 12.89 4.04
C VAL A 251 -6.08 14.35 3.89
N GLU A 252 -5.74 15.22 4.86
CA GLU A 252 -6.09 16.64 4.79
C GLU A 252 -5.41 17.34 3.61
N MET A 253 -4.21 16.90 3.24
CA MET A 253 -3.52 17.41 2.05
C MET A 253 -4.15 16.86 0.77
N GLU A 254 -4.53 15.59 0.74
CA GLU A 254 -5.24 14.98 -0.40
C GLU A 254 -6.57 15.69 -0.67
N ILE A 255 -7.41 15.88 0.36
CA ILE A 255 -8.69 16.60 0.25
C ILE A 255 -8.44 17.99 -0.33
N MET A 256 -7.53 18.75 0.23
CA MET A 256 -7.22 20.10 -0.24
C MET A 256 -6.74 20.13 -1.71
N GLU A 257 -5.81 19.23 -2.09
CA GLU A 257 -5.31 19.13 -3.46
C GLU A 257 -6.42 18.75 -4.45
N MET A 258 -7.28 17.81 -4.07
CA MET A 258 -8.42 17.39 -4.91
C MET A 258 -9.49 18.47 -5.05
N MET A 259 -9.82 19.18 -3.98
CA MET A 259 -10.75 20.31 -4.05
C MET A 259 -10.26 21.40 -5.02
N LYS A 260 -8.96 21.66 -5.03
CA LYS A 260 -8.37 22.58 -6.00
C LYS A 260 -8.40 22.03 -7.43
N MET A 261 -8.12 20.73 -7.59
CA MET A 261 -8.10 20.07 -8.91
C MET A 261 -9.48 20.06 -9.57
N TRP A 262 -10.53 19.92 -8.78
CA TRP A 262 -11.93 19.85 -9.26
C TRP A 262 -12.68 21.19 -9.18
N ASP A 263 -11.95 22.30 -9.03
CA ASP A 263 -12.52 23.65 -8.90
C ASP A 263 -13.49 23.86 -7.73
N MET A 264 -13.50 22.94 -6.75
CA MET A 264 -14.28 23.05 -5.51
C MET A 264 -13.68 24.07 -4.54
N ALA A 265 -12.41 24.39 -4.71
CA ALA A 265 -11.70 25.42 -3.98
C ALA A 265 -10.79 26.22 -4.92
N LYS A 266 -10.80 27.55 -4.78
CA LYS A 266 -10.00 28.47 -5.61
C LYS A 266 -8.97 29.20 -4.77
N GLN A 267 -7.73 29.22 -5.24
CA GLN A 267 -6.65 29.96 -4.59
C GLN A 267 -6.40 31.30 -5.31
N LYS A 268 -6.49 32.39 -4.56
CA LYS A 268 -6.09 33.74 -5.01
C LYS A 268 -5.05 34.31 -4.05
N GLY A 269 -3.81 34.41 -4.48
CA GLY A 269 -2.69 34.79 -3.61
C GLY A 269 -2.54 33.84 -2.43
N ALA A 270 -2.58 34.36 -1.23
CA ALA A 270 -2.48 33.57 0.01
C ALA A 270 -3.84 32.96 0.45
N TRP A 271 -4.95 33.28 -0.19
CA TRP A 271 -6.27 32.85 0.25
C TRP A 271 -6.81 31.69 -0.58
N ILE A 272 -7.33 30.68 0.09
CA ILE A 272 -8.08 29.55 -0.48
C ILE A 272 -9.54 29.75 -0.08
N THR A 273 -10.42 29.80 -1.09
CA THR A 273 -11.86 29.95 -0.90
C THR A 273 -12.55 28.70 -1.44
N VAL A 274 -13.36 28.07 -0.59
CA VAL A 274 -14.16 26.89 -0.93
C VAL A 274 -15.53 27.35 -1.45
N ASP A 275 -16.06 26.65 -2.45
CA ASP A 275 -17.35 26.94 -3.05
C ASP A 275 -18.50 26.79 -2.04
N ASP A 276 -19.51 27.65 -2.19
CA ASP A 276 -20.69 27.66 -1.31
C ASP A 276 -21.44 26.34 -1.32
N SER A 277 -21.54 25.68 -2.47
CA SER A 277 -22.20 24.36 -2.60
C SER A 277 -21.58 23.30 -1.71
N ILE A 278 -20.25 23.25 -1.62
CA ILE A 278 -19.52 22.30 -0.77
C ILE A 278 -19.78 22.61 0.71
N ALA A 279 -19.76 23.89 1.09
CA ALA A 279 -20.05 24.29 2.47
C ALA A 279 -21.49 23.92 2.90
N GLU A 280 -22.45 24.06 1.99
CA GLU A 280 -23.85 23.66 2.22
C GLU A 280 -24.00 22.13 2.36
N GLU A 281 -23.31 21.35 1.50
CA GLU A 281 -23.32 19.89 1.58
C GLU A 281 -22.71 19.39 2.90
N VAL A 282 -21.57 19.96 3.29
CA VAL A 282 -20.92 19.65 4.58
C VAL A 282 -21.85 19.95 5.75
N LEU A 283 -22.46 21.15 5.77
CA LEU A 283 -23.42 21.54 6.82
C LEU A 283 -24.61 20.57 6.90
N LYS A 284 -25.15 20.19 5.74
CA LYS A 284 -26.28 19.26 5.67
C LYS A 284 -25.91 17.86 6.18
N ALA A 285 -24.69 17.39 5.87
CA ALA A 285 -24.25 16.04 6.21
C ALA A 285 -23.73 15.93 7.66
N THR A 286 -23.00 16.92 8.14
CA THR A 286 -22.31 16.87 9.45
C THR A 286 -22.99 17.72 10.53
N GLY A 287 -23.84 18.67 10.14
CA GLY A 287 -24.41 19.68 11.05
C GLY A 287 -23.40 20.77 11.46
N THR A 288 -22.17 20.73 10.94
CA THR A 288 -21.10 21.66 11.26
C THR A 288 -20.90 22.67 10.13
N GLU A 289 -20.88 23.97 10.48
CA GLU A 289 -20.64 25.02 9.48
C GLU A 289 -19.20 24.96 8.95
N PHE A 290 -19.05 24.93 7.62
CA PHE A 290 -17.75 24.89 6.98
C PHE A 290 -17.16 26.30 6.86
N LYS A 291 -15.94 26.51 7.38
CA LYS A 291 -15.20 27.74 7.19
C LYS A 291 -14.69 27.82 5.75
N LYS A 292 -15.29 28.71 4.95
CA LYS A 292 -15.02 28.80 3.50
C LYS A 292 -13.68 29.45 3.13
N GLN A 293 -13.08 30.26 3.99
CA GLN A 293 -11.85 30.99 3.65
C GLN A 293 -10.71 30.64 4.59
N HIS A 294 -9.58 30.26 3.99
CA HIS A 294 -8.36 29.89 4.71
C HIS A 294 -7.17 30.66 4.15
N GLN A 295 -6.38 31.26 5.04
CA GLN A 295 -5.14 31.95 4.66
C GLN A 295 -3.98 30.93 4.63
N GLY A 296 -3.60 30.51 3.43
CA GLY A 296 -2.55 29.51 3.21
C GLY A 296 -3.03 28.08 3.34
N GLU A 297 -2.28 27.17 2.74
CA GLU A 297 -2.57 25.74 2.71
C GLU A 297 -2.47 25.08 4.08
N GLU A 298 -1.53 25.55 4.92
CA GLU A 298 -1.35 25.03 6.26
C GLU A 298 -2.57 25.26 7.13
N ASN A 299 -3.14 26.46 7.13
CA ASN A 299 -4.34 26.76 7.89
C ASN A 299 -5.55 25.95 7.40
N PHE A 300 -5.64 25.65 6.11
CA PHE A 300 -6.70 24.80 5.60
C PHE A 300 -6.53 23.35 6.08
N ARG A 301 -5.32 22.80 5.99
CA ARG A 301 -5.05 21.46 6.51
C ARG A 301 -5.30 21.35 8.02
N ASN A 302 -4.86 22.33 8.79
CA ASN A 302 -5.09 22.38 10.24
C ASN A 302 -6.59 22.43 10.55
N TYR A 303 -7.35 23.23 9.81
CA TYR A 303 -8.81 23.27 9.95
C TYR A 303 -9.46 21.88 9.74
N LEU A 304 -9.04 21.14 8.71
CA LEU A 304 -9.53 19.77 8.48
C LEU A 304 -9.09 18.80 9.60
N THR A 305 -7.89 18.98 10.15
CA THR A 305 -7.41 18.17 11.28
C THR A 305 -8.23 18.41 12.55
N GLU A 306 -8.59 19.67 12.82
CA GLU A 306 -9.38 20.08 13.98
C GLU A 306 -10.87 19.70 13.87
N ASN A 307 -11.40 19.61 12.63
CA ASN A 307 -12.79 19.31 12.35
C ASN A 307 -12.94 17.91 11.73
N LYS A 308 -12.79 16.90 12.57
CA LYS A 308 -12.77 15.50 12.16
C LYS A 308 -14.02 15.08 11.39
N ASP A 309 -15.20 15.51 11.82
CA ASP A 309 -16.47 15.15 11.17
C ASP A 309 -16.52 15.66 9.73
N ILE A 310 -16.01 16.89 9.50
CA ILE A 310 -15.88 17.46 8.16
C ILE A 310 -14.88 16.65 7.33
N LYS A 311 -13.72 16.34 7.89
CA LYS A 311 -12.71 15.53 7.21
C LYS A 311 -13.22 14.15 6.82
N ASP A 312 -13.88 13.46 7.75
CA ASP A 312 -14.42 12.11 7.55
C ASP A 312 -15.56 12.10 6.51
N PHE A 313 -16.34 13.16 6.42
CA PHE A 313 -17.35 13.34 5.37
C PHE A 313 -16.73 13.59 3.99
N MET A 314 -15.62 14.34 3.94
CA MET A 314 -14.94 14.68 2.68
C MET A 314 -14.03 13.56 2.17
N PHE A 315 -13.69 12.58 3.01
CA PHE A 315 -12.92 11.38 2.66
C PHE A 315 -13.82 10.30 2.06
#